data_bb16aa2a82e422373a156d90c6411968
#
_entry.id   bb16aa2a82e422373a156d90c6411968
#
_cell.length_a   1.000
_cell.length_b   1.000
_cell.length_c   1.000
_cell.angle_alpha   90.00
_cell.angle_beta   90.00
_cell.angle_gamma   90.00
#
_symmetry.space_group_name_H-M   'P 1'
#
loop_
_entity.id
_entity.type
_entity.pdbx_description
1 polymer ?
#
loop_
_entity_poly.entity_id
_entity_poly.type
_entity_poly.pdbx_seq_one_letter_code
_entity_poly.pdbx_strand_id
1 'polypeptide(L)'
;MKLTTIISAFYLFCLLCIQPVHADGGFWLPTQIQGKVHQAMKKQGLRLSEKDIYDINQSCLSNAILSLSYDNSTFSPSASASFISGEGLVLTNFHCVARYLEHISDANHDYVKHGCWATQRSEETYLPNLQVNQLITIKDVTTEITQDTGNLTDQALTQKINENGNKIVKSQAKGRGVEGKIYSLFGGRQYILAVFRCFKDVVLQFIHGFRQSFL
;
A
#
# COMPACT_ATOMS: atom_id res chain seq x y z
N MET A 1 -36.54 -49.69 -5.40
CA MET A 1 -35.90 -48.63 -6.19
C MET A 1 -34.60 -49.20 -6.76
N LYS A 2 -34.41 -49.18 -8.07
CA LYS A 2 -33.22 -49.82 -8.68
C LYS A 2 -31.97 -48.97 -8.36
N LEU A 3 -30.86 -49.64 -8.03
CA LEU A 3 -29.57 -49.00 -7.70
C LEU A 3 -29.17 -47.94 -8.74
N THR A 4 -29.47 -48.18 -10.00
CA THR A 4 -29.27 -47.26 -11.11
C THR A 4 -29.99 -45.91 -10.94
N THR A 5 -31.23 -45.92 -10.38
CA THR A 5 -32.01 -44.72 -10.14
C THR A 5 -31.38 -43.83 -9.03
N ILE A 6 -30.83 -44.49 -7.99
CA ILE A 6 -30.16 -43.79 -6.89
C ILE A 6 -28.86 -43.13 -7.39
N ILE A 7 -28.07 -43.86 -8.19
CA ILE A 7 -26.81 -43.35 -8.77
C ILE A 7 -27.11 -42.16 -9.71
N SER A 8 -28.13 -42.28 -10.57
CA SER A 8 -28.51 -41.19 -11.47
C SER A 8 -29.00 -39.94 -10.73
N ALA A 9 -29.78 -40.11 -9.66
CA ALA A 9 -30.26 -39.00 -8.82
C ALA A 9 -29.10 -38.32 -8.08
N PHE A 10 -28.13 -39.08 -7.57
CA PHE A 10 -26.94 -38.54 -6.92
C PHE A 10 -26.06 -37.79 -7.90
N TYR A 11 -25.88 -38.30 -9.12
CA TYR A 11 -25.10 -37.60 -10.16
C TYR A 11 -25.75 -36.29 -10.58
N LEU A 12 -27.07 -36.28 -10.74
CA LEU A 12 -27.85 -35.08 -11.04
C LEU A 12 -27.76 -34.05 -9.91
N PHE A 13 -27.83 -34.50 -8.65
CA PHE A 13 -27.65 -33.64 -7.48
C PHE A 13 -26.24 -33.01 -7.43
N CYS A 14 -25.19 -33.77 -7.68
CA CYS A 14 -23.81 -33.25 -7.76
C CYS A 14 -23.67 -32.22 -8.87
N LEU A 15 -24.26 -32.43 -10.05
CA LEU A 15 -24.25 -31.47 -11.14
C LEU A 15 -24.99 -30.17 -10.80
N LEU A 16 -26.05 -30.21 -10.03
CA LEU A 16 -26.80 -29.04 -9.56
C LEU A 16 -26.04 -28.23 -8.46
N CYS A 17 -25.11 -28.89 -7.76
CA CYS A 17 -24.28 -28.25 -6.75
C CYS A 17 -23.04 -27.56 -7.31
N ILE A 18 -22.73 -27.70 -8.61
CA ILE A 18 -21.61 -26.98 -9.24
C ILE A 18 -22.03 -25.53 -9.49
N GLN A 19 -21.79 -24.70 -8.50
CA GLN A 19 -21.92 -23.26 -8.69
C GLN A 19 -20.69 -22.75 -9.46
N PRO A 20 -20.86 -21.94 -10.52
CA PRO A 20 -19.74 -21.28 -11.15
C PRO A 20 -19.09 -20.31 -10.14
N VAL A 21 -17.88 -20.65 -9.70
CA VAL A 21 -17.09 -19.75 -8.88
C VAL A 21 -16.57 -18.64 -9.79
N HIS A 22 -17.19 -17.49 -9.74
CA HIS A 22 -16.66 -16.28 -10.34
C HIS A 22 -15.69 -15.66 -9.36
N ALA A 23 -14.40 -15.80 -9.63
CA ALA A 23 -13.37 -15.02 -8.94
C ALA A 23 -13.36 -13.62 -9.56
N ASP A 24 -13.67 -12.59 -8.75
CA ASP A 24 -13.40 -11.21 -9.14
C ASP A 24 -11.89 -11.03 -9.16
N GLY A 25 -11.31 -11.00 -10.36
CA GLY A 25 -9.87 -10.98 -10.55
C GLY A 25 -9.32 -9.56 -10.59
N GLY A 26 -8.10 -9.43 -10.08
CA GLY A 26 -7.23 -8.30 -10.32
C GLY A 26 -7.00 -7.39 -9.11
N PHE A 27 -5.88 -6.70 -9.17
CA PHE A 27 -5.59 -5.54 -8.35
C PHE A 27 -5.97 -4.28 -9.12
N TRP A 28 -6.77 -3.44 -8.49
CA TRP A 28 -7.20 -2.18 -9.08
C TRP A 28 -6.43 -1.03 -8.45
N LEU A 29 -5.85 -0.17 -9.28
CA LEU A 29 -5.33 1.10 -8.78
C LEU A 29 -6.50 1.94 -8.25
N PRO A 30 -6.31 2.78 -7.22
CA PRO A 30 -7.38 3.64 -6.71
C PRO A 30 -8.07 4.47 -7.79
N THR A 31 -7.34 4.91 -8.81
CA THR A 31 -7.87 5.63 -9.98
C THR A 31 -8.75 4.80 -10.90
N GLN A 32 -8.71 3.47 -10.79
CA GLN A 32 -9.49 2.53 -11.59
C GLN A 32 -10.77 2.07 -10.89
N ILE A 33 -10.94 2.43 -9.60
CA ILE A 33 -12.13 2.09 -8.82
C ILE A 33 -13.27 3.03 -9.22
N GLN A 34 -13.74 2.87 -10.44
CA GLN A 34 -14.82 3.67 -11.04
C GLN A 34 -15.75 2.77 -11.88
N GLY A 35 -16.95 3.26 -12.13
CA GLY A 35 -17.89 2.63 -13.04
C GLY A 35 -18.20 1.18 -12.69
N LYS A 36 -17.86 0.24 -13.57
CA LYS A 36 -18.18 -1.20 -13.40
C LYS A 36 -17.50 -1.83 -12.19
N VAL A 37 -16.25 -1.44 -11.89
CA VAL A 37 -15.51 -1.95 -10.72
C VAL A 37 -16.21 -1.53 -9.45
N HIS A 38 -16.51 -0.25 -9.29
CA HIS A 38 -17.22 0.26 -8.13
C HIS A 38 -18.62 -0.35 -7.98
N GLN A 39 -19.35 -0.54 -9.10
CA GLN A 39 -20.66 -1.21 -9.08
C GLN A 39 -20.57 -2.67 -8.61
N ALA A 40 -19.52 -3.41 -9.03
CA ALA A 40 -19.27 -4.76 -8.55
C ALA A 40 -19.01 -4.77 -7.04
N MET A 41 -18.16 -3.86 -6.55
CA MET A 41 -17.89 -3.71 -5.12
C MET A 41 -19.16 -3.35 -4.33
N LYS A 42 -20.02 -2.49 -4.87
CA LYS A 42 -21.35 -2.19 -4.26
C LYS A 42 -22.25 -3.40 -4.15
N LYS A 43 -22.28 -4.26 -5.17
CA LYS A 43 -23.06 -5.51 -5.11
C LYS A 43 -22.57 -6.45 -4.00
N GLN A 44 -21.29 -6.37 -3.65
CA GLN A 44 -20.67 -7.12 -2.54
C GLN A 44 -20.82 -6.43 -1.17
N GLY A 45 -21.50 -5.28 -1.12
CA GLY A 45 -21.81 -4.59 0.13
C GLY A 45 -21.00 -3.33 0.40
N LEU A 46 -20.17 -2.86 -0.52
CA LEU A 46 -19.46 -1.58 -0.37
C LEU A 46 -20.48 -0.43 -0.28
N ARG A 47 -20.35 0.41 0.76
CA ARG A 47 -21.21 1.58 0.99
C ARG A 47 -20.53 2.90 0.62
N LEU A 48 -19.21 2.90 0.45
CA LEU A 48 -18.45 4.11 0.11
C LEU A 48 -18.67 4.50 -1.36
N SER A 49 -18.66 5.80 -1.62
CA SER A 49 -18.61 6.32 -2.99
C SER A 49 -17.20 6.20 -3.57
N GLU A 50 -17.06 6.38 -4.88
CA GLU A 50 -15.76 6.41 -5.57
C GLU A 50 -14.84 7.48 -4.96
N LYS A 51 -15.40 8.66 -4.67
CA LYS A 51 -14.68 9.79 -4.08
C LYS A 51 -14.27 9.57 -2.63
N ASP A 52 -15.08 8.81 -1.86
CA ASP A 52 -14.71 8.44 -0.48
C ASP A 52 -13.49 7.51 -0.46
N ILE A 53 -13.28 6.72 -1.52
CA ILE A 53 -12.15 5.81 -1.64
C ILE A 53 -10.91 6.55 -2.12
N TYR A 54 -11.02 7.30 -3.22
CA TYR A 54 -9.92 8.06 -3.80
C TYR A 54 -10.41 9.33 -4.49
N ASP A 55 -9.90 10.47 -4.03
CA ASP A 55 -10.08 11.77 -4.66
C ASP A 55 -8.86 12.65 -4.38
N ILE A 56 -8.36 13.36 -5.41
CA ILE A 56 -7.21 14.26 -5.27
C ILE A 56 -7.59 15.64 -4.73
N ASN A 57 -8.88 15.98 -4.73
CA ASN A 57 -9.38 17.31 -4.36
C ASN A 57 -10.03 17.34 -2.97
N GLN A 58 -10.26 16.20 -2.36
CA GLN A 58 -10.87 16.10 -1.03
C GLN A 58 -10.27 14.96 -0.21
N SER A 59 -10.47 15.01 1.10
CA SER A 59 -10.07 13.92 2.00
C SER A 59 -10.85 12.65 1.68
N CYS A 60 -10.13 11.54 1.58
CA CYS A 60 -10.69 10.24 1.24
C CYS A 60 -9.93 9.12 1.95
N LEU A 61 -10.42 7.90 1.87
CA LEU A 61 -9.84 6.73 2.54
C LEU A 61 -8.36 6.52 2.20
N SER A 62 -7.98 6.74 0.93
CA SER A 62 -6.59 6.56 0.50
C SER A 62 -5.60 7.50 1.21
N ASN A 63 -6.05 8.66 1.70
CA ASN A 63 -5.18 9.57 2.45
C ASN A 63 -4.77 9.05 3.83
N ALA A 64 -5.56 8.14 4.39
CA ALA A 64 -5.24 7.50 5.66
C ALA A 64 -4.25 6.33 5.51
N ILE A 65 -4.12 5.78 4.31
CA ILE A 65 -3.25 4.62 4.05
C ILE A 65 -1.83 5.09 3.79
N LEU A 66 -0.88 4.46 4.49
CA LEU A 66 0.53 4.82 4.48
C LEU A 66 1.39 3.63 4.09
N SER A 67 2.54 3.90 3.50
CA SER A 67 3.62 2.92 3.41
C SER A 67 4.75 3.29 4.36
N LEU A 68 5.34 2.28 4.99
CA LEU A 68 6.55 2.41 5.78
C LEU A 68 7.75 2.00 4.93
N SER A 69 8.81 2.78 5.01
CA SER A 69 10.08 2.47 4.37
C SER A 69 11.19 2.54 5.40
N TYR A 70 12.11 1.59 5.32
CA TYR A 70 13.32 1.58 6.13
C TYR A 70 14.46 2.19 5.30
N ASP A 71 15.49 2.70 5.95
CA ASP A 71 16.64 3.34 5.31
C ASP A 71 16.34 4.65 4.58
N ASN A 72 15.30 5.38 5.01
CA ASN A 72 14.87 6.64 4.41
C ASN A 72 14.61 6.54 2.89
N SER A 73 14.21 5.37 2.41
CA SER A 73 13.94 5.14 1.00
C SER A 73 12.44 5.10 0.72
N THR A 74 11.89 6.14 0.13
CA THR A 74 10.49 6.17 -0.34
C THR A 74 10.18 5.05 -1.33
N PHE A 75 11.20 4.49 -1.95
CA PHE A 75 11.08 3.60 -3.09
C PHE A 75 11.20 2.11 -2.76
N SER A 76 11.39 1.79 -1.47
CA SER A 76 11.38 0.41 -0.96
C SER A 76 10.35 0.26 0.16
N PRO A 77 9.04 0.38 -0.14
CA PRO A 77 8.01 0.17 0.87
C PRO A 77 8.12 -1.25 1.40
N SER A 78 8.22 -1.37 2.71
CA SER A 78 8.44 -2.67 3.38
C SER A 78 7.27 -3.08 4.25
N ALA A 79 6.38 -2.14 4.57
CA ALA A 79 5.20 -2.37 5.38
C ALA A 79 4.12 -1.33 5.10
N SER A 80 2.91 -1.59 5.57
CA SER A 80 1.78 -0.67 5.52
C SER A 80 1.40 -0.18 6.92
N ALA A 81 0.79 0.99 6.96
CA ALA A 81 0.30 1.62 8.16
C ALA A 81 -0.94 2.46 7.84
N SER A 82 -1.56 3.04 8.86
CA SER A 82 -2.69 3.96 8.68
C SER A 82 -2.64 5.11 9.67
N PHE A 83 -2.97 6.31 9.22
CA PHE A 83 -3.33 7.39 10.15
C PHE A 83 -4.63 7.05 10.87
N ILE A 84 -4.64 7.22 12.18
CA ILE A 84 -5.82 7.06 13.04
C ILE A 84 -6.19 8.34 13.80
N SER A 85 -5.43 9.43 13.61
CA SER A 85 -5.79 10.77 14.11
C SER A 85 -5.35 11.87 13.15
N GLY A 86 -5.95 13.05 13.30
CA GLY A 86 -5.54 14.26 12.58
C GLY A 86 -4.20 14.84 13.05
N GLU A 87 -3.68 14.38 14.17
CA GLU A 87 -2.40 14.84 14.76
C GLU A 87 -1.20 13.97 14.38
N GLY A 88 -1.39 13.02 13.44
CA GLY A 88 -0.30 12.20 12.93
C GLY A 88 -0.07 10.88 13.68
N LEU A 89 -1.01 10.45 14.54
CA LEU A 89 -0.92 9.12 15.15
C LEU A 89 -1.08 8.04 14.08
N VAL A 90 -0.10 7.13 14.00
CA VAL A 90 -0.02 6.07 12.99
C VAL A 90 -0.15 4.71 13.67
N LEU A 91 -1.00 3.84 13.12
CA LEU A 91 -1.14 2.45 13.53
C LEU A 91 -0.48 1.54 12.50
N THR A 92 0.33 0.60 12.98
CA THR A 92 0.93 -0.47 12.17
C THR A 92 1.04 -1.76 12.97
N ASN A 93 1.53 -2.83 12.35
CA ASN A 93 1.76 -4.10 13.02
C ASN A 93 3.06 -4.11 13.82
N PHE A 94 3.09 -4.88 14.91
CA PHE A 94 4.27 -5.06 15.75
C PHE A 94 5.53 -5.42 14.96
N HIS A 95 5.46 -6.41 14.07
CA HIS A 95 6.62 -6.87 13.30
C HIS A 95 7.21 -5.80 12.38
N CYS A 96 6.45 -4.75 12.04
CA CYS A 96 6.95 -3.65 11.21
C CYS A 96 7.95 -2.76 11.96
N VAL A 97 7.90 -2.75 13.30
CA VAL A 97 8.78 -1.93 14.14
C VAL A 97 9.66 -2.75 15.08
N ALA A 98 9.47 -4.07 15.14
CA ALA A 98 10.15 -4.97 16.10
C ALA A 98 11.68 -4.80 16.09
N ARG A 99 12.30 -4.69 14.90
CA ARG A 99 13.75 -4.49 14.79
C ARG A 99 14.25 -3.18 15.43
N TYR A 100 13.40 -2.15 15.49
CA TYR A 100 13.76 -0.90 16.17
C TYR A 100 13.75 -1.08 17.68
N LEU A 101 12.82 -1.90 18.19
CA LEU A 101 12.75 -2.19 19.63
C LEU A 101 14.02 -2.88 20.11
N GLU A 102 14.58 -3.78 19.30
CA GLU A 102 15.87 -4.42 19.61
C GLU A 102 17.01 -3.40 19.70
N HIS A 103 17.03 -2.40 18.80
CA HIS A 103 18.06 -1.38 18.78
C HIS A 103 17.94 -0.33 19.89
N ILE A 104 16.72 0.00 20.31
CA ILE A 104 16.47 1.00 21.34
C ILE A 104 16.35 0.39 22.75
N SER A 105 16.30 -0.96 22.85
CA SER A 105 16.32 -1.67 24.13
C SER A 105 17.73 -1.69 24.73
N ASP A 106 17.79 -1.58 26.05
CA ASP A 106 19.02 -1.69 26.82
C ASP A 106 18.82 -2.59 28.05
N ALA A 107 19.84 -2.72 28.89
CA ALA A 107 19.79 -3.56 30.09
C ALA A 107 18.70 -3.15 31.10
N ASN A 108 18.26 -1.91 31.10
CA ASN A 108 17.24 -1.36 31.99
C ASN A 108 15.84 -1.29 31.32
N HIS A 109 15.79 -1.28 30.02
CA HIS A 109 14.57 -1.08 29.23
C HIS A 109 14.47 -2.09 28.08
N ASP A 110 13.91 -3.26 28.38
CA ASP A 110 13.62 -4.29 27.36
C ASP A 110 12.24 -4.03 26.73
N TYR A 111 12.21 -3.17 25.71
CA TYR A 111 10.98 -2.80 25.00
C TYR A 111 10.39 -3.96 24.20
N VAL A 112 11.20 -4.94 23.79
CA VAL A 112 10.70 -6.13 23.09
C VAL A 112 9.81 -6.95 24.02
N LYS A 113 10.25 -7.13 25.27
CA LYS A 113 9.58 -7.96 26.27
C LYS A 113 8.43 -7.22 26.97
N HIS A 114 8.68 -5.99 27.37
CA HIS A 114 7.77 -5.22 28.23
C HIS A 114 6.90 -4.23 27.47
N GLY A 115 7.25 -3.94 26.22
CA GLY A 115 6.65 -2.86 25.45
C GLY A 115 7.12 -1.49 25.93
N CYS A 116 6.51 -0.44 25.36
CA CYS A 116 6.73 0.93 25.79
C CYS A 116 5.40 1.68 25.73
N TRP A 117 5.26 2.68 26.58
CA TRP A 117 4.08 3.55 26.62
C TRP A 117 4.52 4.95 27.03
N ALA A 118 4.57 5.86 26.06
CA ALA A 118 4.82 7.26 26.30
C ALA A 118 3.52 7.96 26.72
N THR A 119 3.48 8.54 27.91
CA THR A 119 2.33 9.31 28.40
C THR A 119 2.39 10.78 28.01
N GLN A 120 3.58 11.24 27.63
CA GLN A 120 3.87 12.58 27.16
C GLN A 120 4.92 12.57 26.04
N ARG A 121 4.93 13.60 25.21
CA ARG A 121 5.81 13.68 24.03
C ARG A 121 7.30 13.57 24.35
N SER A 122 7.74 13.98 25.51
CA SER A 122 9.14 13.86 25.95
C SER A 122 9.60 12.43 26.19
N GLU A 123 8.66 11.48 26.33
CA GLU A 123 8.92 10.05 26.52
C GLU A 123 8.87 9.27 25.19
N GLU A 124 8.46 9.92 24.10
CA GLU A 124 8.43 9.29 22.77
C GLU A 124 9.85 9.02 22.28
N THR A 125 10.08 7.81 21.77
CA THR A 125 11.40 7.38 21.32
C THR A 125 11.52 7.52 19.80
N TYR A 126 12.52 8.26 19.32
CA TYR A 126 12.80 8.42 17.90
C TYR A 126 13.20 7.10 17.24
N LEU A 127 12.61 6.82 16.07
CA LEU A 127 12.91 5.63 15.26
C LEU A 127 13.76 6.04 14.04
N PRO A 128 15.09 5.88 14.12
CA PRO A 128 15.99 6.34 13.07
C PRO A 128 15.77 5.57 11.77
N ASN A 129 15.86 6.29 10.64
CA ASN A 129 15.73 5.72 9.29
C ASN A 129 14.35 5.11 8.97
N LEU A 130 13.36 5.24 9.84
CA LEU A 130 11.98 4.92 9.52
C LEU A 130 11.33 6.12 8.84
N GLN A 131 10.77 5.89 7.68
CA GLN A 131 10.05 6.90 6.91
C GLN A 131 8.61 6.46 6.69
N VAL A 132 7.69 7.36 6.91
CA VAL A 132 6.26 7.18 6.62
C VAL A 132 5.92 7.93 5.34
N ASN A 133 5.29 7.26 4.38
CA ASN A 133 4.95 7.84 3.09
C ASN A 133 3.44 7.82 2.89
N GLN A 134 2.88 9.01 2.69
CA GLN A 134 1.48 9.22 2.35
C GLN A 134 1.35 9.46 0.85
N LEU A 135 0.53 8.69 0.17
CA LEU A 135 0.24 8.91 -1.24
C LEU A 135 -0.57 10.20 -1.41
N ILE A 136 -0.06 11.14 -2.22
CA ILE A 136 -0.74 12.40 -2.56
C ILE A 136 -1.56 12.22 -3.84
N THR A 137 -0.92 11.69 -4.89
CA THR A 137 -1.57 11.51 -6.19
C THR A 137 -0.95 10.38 -7.00
N ILE A 138 -1.77 9.81 -7.86
CA ILE A 138 -1.38 8.83 -8.88
C ILE A 138 -1.80 9.40 -10.24
N LYS A 139 -0.91 9.35 -11.22
CA LYS A 139 -1.17 9.79 -12.59
C LYS A 139 -0.62 8.76 -13.58
N ASP A 140 -1.41 8.39 -14.60
CA ASP A 140 -0.89 7.69 -15.77
C ASP A 140 -0.04 8.66 -16.59
N VAL A 141 1.20 8.29 -16.83
CA VAL A 141 2.19 9.09 -17.56
C VAL A 141 2.78 8.29 -18.73
N THR A 142 2.07 7.26 -19.17
CA THR A 142 2.53 6.36 -20.21
C THR A 142 2.89 7.10 -21.48
N THR A 143 2.04 8.01 -21.93
CA THR A 143 2.27 8.80 -23.15
C THR A 143 3.51 9.68 -23.03
N GLU A 144 3.67 10.36 -21.89
CA GLU A 144 4.82 11.24 -21.63
C GLU A 144 6.13 10.44 -21.49
N ILE A 145 6.09 9.26 -20.86
CA ILE A 145 7.25 8.37 -20.71
C ILE A 145 7.71 7.80 -22.04
N THR A 146 6.76 7.39 -22.88
CA THR A 146 7.07 6.74 -24.18
C THR A 146 7.27 7.74 -25.32
N GLN A 147 7.30 9.03 -25.02
CA GLN A 147 7.57 10.05 -26.02
C GLN A 147 8.98 9.86 -26.60
N ASP A 148 9.08 9.91 -27.93
CA ASP A 148 10.32 9.78 -28.71
C ASP A 148 11.05 8.41 -28.51
N THR A 149 10.31 7.34 -28.19
CA THR A 149 10.87 5.99 -27.97
C THR A 149 10.63 5.04 -29.15
N GLY A 150 9.82 5.39 -30.12
CA GLY A 150 9.28 4.46 -31.15
C GLY A 150 10.33 3.72 -31.99
N ASN A 151 11.54 4.27 -32.16
CA ASN A 151 12.62 3.67 -32.95
C ASN A 151 13.81 3.20 -32.11
N LEU A 152 13.66 3.23 -30.77
CA LEU A 152 14.72 2.85 -29.86
C LEU A 152 14.55 1.41 -29.38
N THR A 153 15.65 0.72 -29.18
CA THR A 153 15.68 -0.64 -28.65
C THR A 153 16.66 -0.75 -27.48
N ASP A 154 16.44 -1.77 -26.65
CA ASP A 154 17.36 -2.19 -25.59
C ASP A 154 17.82 -1.06 -24.66
N GLN A 155 19.12 -0.85 -24.59
CA GLN A 155 19.73 0.13 -23.68
C GLN A 155 19.31 1.57 -23.98
N ALA A 156 19.22 1.93 -25.27
CA ALA A 156 18.79 3.28 -25.68
C ALA A 156 17.33 3.58 -25.28
N LEU A 157 16.46 2.59 -25.41
CA LEU A 157 15.08 2.67 -24.95
C LEU A 157 15.00 2.88 -23.44
N THR A 158 15.72 2.05 -22.69
CA THR A 158 15.78 2.15 -21.22
C THR A 158 16.29 3.51 -20.76
N GLN A 159 17.36 4.00 -21.38
CA GLN A 159 17.89 5.32 -21.07
C GLN A 159 16.88 6.43 -21.33
N LYS A 160 16.21 6.41 -22.49
CA LYS A 160 15.20 7.42 -22.85
C LYS A 160 14.02 7.42 -21.90
N ILE A 161 13.51 6.24 -21.53
CA ILE A 161 12.44 6.07 -20.52
C ILE A 161 12.87 6.70 -19.19
N ASN A 162 14.08 6.42 -18.73
CA ASN A 162 14.62 6.97 -17.47
C ASN A 162 14.76 8.50 -17.55
N GLU A 163 15.25 9.05 -18.66
CA GLU A 163 15.35 10.50 -18.87
C GLU A 163 13.98 11.18 -18.82
N ASN A 164 12.99 10.64 -19.56
CA ASN A 164 11.64 11.15 -19.56
C ASN A 164 11.02 11.06 -18.15
N GLY A 165 11.19 9.92 -17.47
CA GLY A 165 10.73 9.70 -16.09
C GLY A 165 11.31 10.72 -15.12
N ASN A 166 12.61 10.96 -15.17
CA ASN A 166 13.27 11.94 -14.30
C ASN A 166 12.75 13.37 -14.53
N LYS A 167 12.47 13.76 -15.79
CA LYS A 167 11.87 15.06 -16.12
C LYS A 167 10.47 15.19 -15.50
N ILE A 168 9.64 14.14 -15.65
CA ILE A 168 8.28 14.10 -15.12
C ILE A 168 8.30 14.21 -13.59
N VAL A 169 9.11 13.39 -12.91
CA VAL A 169 9.24 13.42 -11.46
C VAL A 169 9.65 14.81 -10.97
N LYS A 170 10.69 15.41 -11.56
CA LYS A 170 11.15 16.77 -11.21
C LYS A 170 10.08 17.85 -11.41
N SER A 171 9.20 17.68 -12.39
CA SER A 171 8.13 18.63 -12.67
C SER A 171 6.93 18.49 -11.73
N GLN A 172 6.63 17.29 -11.25
CA GLN A 172 5.41 16.97 -10.52
C GLN A 172 5.63 16.83 -9.01
N ALA A 173 6.77 16.27 -8.57
CA ALA A 173 7.11 16.12 -7.16
C ALA A 173 7.81 17.38 -6.64
N LYS A 174 7.05 18.40 -6.28
CA LYS A 174 7.54 19.67 -5.80
C LYS A 174 7.16 19.91 -4.35
N GLY A 175 8.08 20.47 -3.58
CA GLY A 175 7.87 20.83 -2.20
C GLY A 175 8.77 20.06 -1.23
N ARG A 176 8.86 20.57 -0.01
CA ARG A 176 9.67 19.95 1.05
C ARG A 176 9.01 18.61 1.46
N GLY A 177 9.80 17.55 1.49
CA GLY A 177 9.32 16.22 1.87
C GLY A 177 8.37 15.60 0.85
N VAL A 178 8.39 16.04 -0.41
CA VAL A 178 7.60 15.47 -1.49
C VAL A 178 8.52 14.72 -2.45
N GLU A 179 8.23 13.44 -2.67
CA GLU A 179 9.00 12.57 -3.54
C GLU A 179 8.09 11.88 -4.56
N GLY A 180 8.59 11.67 -5.77
CA GLY A 180 7.85 11.01 -6.85
C GLY A 180 8.57 9.78 -7.36
N LYS A 181 7.80 8.76 -7.73
CA LYS A 181 8.31 7.53 -8.35
C LYS A 181 7.48 7.13 -9.56
N ILE A 182 8.17 6.68 -10.60
CA ILE A 182 7.53 6.03 -11.75
C ILE A 182 7.52 4.52 -11.52
N TYR A 183 6.34 3.92 -11.64
CA TYR A 183 6.15 2.47 -11.64
C TYR A 183 5.84 2.00 -13.05
N SER A 184 6.60 1.00 -13.51
CA SER A 184 6.31 0.30 -14.75
C SER A 184 5.40 -0.88 -14.44
N LEU A 185 4.26 -0.96 -15.11
CA LEU A 185 3.27 -2.01 -14.96
C LEU A 185 3.14 -2.82 -16.27
N PHE A 186 2.66 -4.06 -16.13
CA PHE A 186 2.36 -4.95 -17.26
C PHE A 186 3.51 -5.10 -18.26
N GLY A 187 4.75 -5.22 -17.75
CA GLY A 187 5.92 -5.37 -18.61
C GLY A 187 6.25 -4.13 -19.45
N GLY A 188 6.03 -2.94 -18.92
CA GLY A 188 6.32 -1.67 -19.61
C GLY A 188 5.21 -1.15 -20.53
N ARG A 189 4.01 -1.73 -20.42
CA ARG A 189 2.84 -1.26 -21.20
C ARG A 189 2.14 -0.07 -20.57
N GLN A 190 2.36 0.17 -19.28
CA GLN A 190 1.80 1.29 -18.55
C GLN A 190 2.82 1.85 -17.57
N TYR A 191 2.87 3.17 -17.44
CA TYR A 191 3.73 3.87 -16.50
C TYR A 191 2.89 4.79 -15.62
N ILE A 192 3.03 4.61 -14.31
CA ILE A 192 2.28 5.35 -13.31
C ILE A 192 3.25 6.20 -12.51
N LEU A 193 3.03 7.51 -12.48
CA LEU A 193 3.65 8.40 -11.50
C LEU A 193 2.86 8.32 -10.20
N ALA A 194 3.52 7.98 -9.10
CA ALA A 194 3.01 8.16 -7.76
C ALA A 194 3.83 9.24 -7.04
N VAL A 195 3.14 10.19 -6.40
CA VAL A 195 3.75 11.27 -5.63
C VAL A 195 3.38 11.09 -4.17
N PHE A 196 4.38 11.15 -3.30
CA PHE A 196 4.25 10.91 -1.87
C PHE A 196 4.69 12.13 -1.05
N ARG A 197 4.02 12.34 0.07
CA ARG A 197 4.53 13.14 1.18
C ARG A 197 5.26 12.21 2.14
N CYS A 198 6.50 12.56 2.46
CA CYS A 198 7.41 11.74 3.23
C CYS A 198 7.66 12.37 4.59
N PHE A 199 7.44 11.62 5.66
CA PHE A 199 7.68 12.01 7.04
C PHE A 199 8.86 11.18 7.57
N LYS A 200 9.90 11.85 8.06
CA LYS A 200 11.15 11.22 8.53
C LYS A 200 11.33 11.30 10.05
N ASP A 201 10.61 12.22 10.69
CA ASP A 201 10.66 12.38 12.14
C ASP A 201 9.61 11.48 12.81
N VAL A 202 9.84 10.16 12.72
CA VAL A 202 8.93 9.15 13.24
C VAL A 202 9.35 8.77 14.65
N VAL A 203 8.40 8.79 15.58
CA VAL A 203 8.61 8.42 16.98
C VAL A 203 7.70 7.26 17.37
N LEU A 204 8.17 6.45 18.29
CA LEU A 204 7.38 5.40 18.94
C LEU A 204 6.65 6.00 20.14
N GLN A 205 5.33 5.98 20.10
CA GLN A 205 4.49 6.42 21.17
C GLN A 205 4.09 5.25 22.08
N PHE A 206 3.65 4.17 21.47
CA PHE A 206 3.29 3.00 22.26
C PHE A 206 3.46 1.70 21.48
N ILE A 207 3.84 0.63 22.20
CA ILE A 207 3.85 -0.75 21.71
C ILE A 207 3.63 -1.71 22.86
N HIS A 208 2.80 -2.73 22.63
CA HIS A 208 2.60 -3.80 23.61
C HIS A 208 3.72 -4.84 23.49
N GLY A 209 4.37 -5.19 24.59
CA GLY A 209 5.42 -6.21 24.62
C GLY A 209 4.90 -7.58 24.19
N PHE A 210 5.79 -8.38 23.63
CA PHE A 210 5.48 -9.74 23.20
C PHE A 210 5.39 -10.66 24.44
N ARG A 211 4.19 -10.94 24.95
CA ARG A 211 3.99 -12.04 25.90
C ARG A 211 3.96 -13.34 25.10
N GLN A 212 5.06 -14.10 25.16
CA GLN A 212 4.99 -15.54 24.87
C GLN A 212 4.17 -16.20 25.99
N SER A 213 2.89 -16.36 25.79
CA SER A 213 2.12 -17.35 26.55
C SER A 213 2.41 -18.72 25.96
N PHE A 214 3.42 -19.40 26.45
CA PHE A 214 3.50 -20.84 26.33
C PHE A 214 2.42 -21.43 27.25
N LEU A 215 1.35 -21.91 26.66
CA LEU A 215 0.47 -22.93 27.25
C LEU A 215 0.99 -24.30 26.85
#